data_f08e680044a186d230f4568a35d60e25
#
_entry.id   f08e680044a186d230f4568a35d60e25
#
_cell.length_a   1.000
_cell.length_b   1.000
_cell.length_c   1.000
_cell.angle_alpha   90.00
_cell.angle_beta   90.00
_cell.angle_gamma   90.00
#
_symmetry.space_group_name_H-M   'P 1'
#
loop_
_entity.id
_entity.type
_entity.pdbx_description
1 polymer ?
#
loop_
_entity_poly.entity_id
_entity_poly.type
_entity_poly.pdbx_seq_one_letter_code
_entity_poly.pdbx_strand_id
1 'polypeptide(L)'
;MGAKPRAGQDLLEDARVQAFISVVRLQCKKCNVRLVFANSHGVGRQGKGDCWGYFQEPSTNTSTLSTRHKSGILKIAIKDLPVTEWICTLAHEYAHFLQWFRDDPVYSLADEEYVRMEIATEKEAITILKRFRIPIDFDVARRKSKVYIAKIRQQAKPKE
;
A
#
# COMPACT_ATOMS: atom_id res chain seq x y z
N MET A 1 9.25 -4.82 -30.72
CA MET A 1 8.93 -3.36 -30.64
C MET A 1 7.62 -3.22 -29.89
N GLY A 2 7.68 -2.81 -28.64
CA GLY A 2 6.46 -2.56 -27.84
C GLY A 2 5.83 -1.25 -28.30
N ALA A 3 4.60 -1.31 -28.78
CA ALA A 3 3.83 -0.12 -29.10
C ALA A 3 3.72 0.76 -27.84
N LYS A 4 4.11 2.03 -27.94
CA LYS A 4 3.82 3.03 -26.91
C LYS A 4 2.31 3.04 -26.71
N PRO A 5 1.82 2.97 -25.44
CA PRO A 5 0.39 3.13 -25.18
C PRO A 5 -0.06 4.44 -25.78
N ARG A 6 -1.13 4.42 -26.56
CA ARG A 6 -1.79 5.61 -27.07
C ARG A 6 -2.20 6.45 -25.86
N ALA A 7 -1.87 7.73 -25.86
CA ALA A 7 -2.37 8.68 -24.89
C ALA A 7 -3.91 8.57 -24.83
N GLY A 8 -4.45 8.11 -23.69
CA GLY A 8 -5.88 7.90 -23.51
C GLY A 8 -6.34 6.45 -23.33
N GLN A 9 -5.44 5.46 -23.40
CA GLN A 9 -5.82 4.10 -23.01
C GLN A 9 -5.86 4.05 -21.47
N ASP A 10 -7.01 3.73 -20.91
CA ASP A 10 -7.19 3.67 -19.47
C ASP A 10 -6.22 2.60 -18.93
N LEU A 11 -5.24 3.03 -18.12
CA LEU A 11 -4.25 2.14 -17.53
C LEU A 11 -4.93 1.03 -16.70
N LEU A 12 -6.14 1.27 -16.22
CA LEU A 12 -6.94 0.29 -15.50
C LEU A 12 -7.29 -0.93 -16.39
N GLU A 13 -7.41 -0.75 -17.71
CA GLU A 13 -7.66 -1.85 -18.65
C GLU A 13 -6.40 -2.65 -19.01
N ASP A 14 -5.22 -2.18 -18.61
CA ASP A 14 -3.97 -2.91 -18.84
C ASP A 14 -3.98 -4.26 -18.12
N ALA A 15 -3.75 -5.35 -18.87
CA ALA A 15 -3.80 -6.71 -18.35
C ALA A 15 -2.82 -6.94 -17.18
N ARG A 16 -1.69 -6.23 -17.13
CA ARG A 16 -0.69 -6.32 -16.06
C ARG A 16 -1.21 -5.67 -14.77
N VAL A 17 -1.88 -4.54 -14.90
CA VAL A 17 -2.55 -3.85 -13.77
C VAL A 17 -3.67 -4.73 -13.22
N GLN A 18 -4.51 -5.29 -14.09
CA GLN A 18 -5.58 -6.20 -13.68
C GLN A 18 -5.03 -7.47 -13.01
N ALA A 19 -3.96 -8.04 -13.53
CA ALA A 19 -3.30 -9.20 -12.93
C ALA A 19 -2.78 -8.87 -11.51
N PHE A 20 -2.15 -7.72 -11.33
CA PHE A 20 -1.67 -7.28 -10.02
C PHE A 20 -2.82 -7.12 -9.02
N ILE A 21 -3.87 -6.39 -9.39
CA ILE A 21 -5.05 -6.20 -8.52
C ILE A 21 -5.69 -7.55 -8.16
N SER A 22 -5.78 -8.47 -9.11
CA SER A 22 -6.35 -9.80 -8.89
C SER A 22 -5.53 -10.63 -7.91
N VAL A 23 -4.20 -10.57 -8.00
CA VAL A 23 -3.30 -11.26 -7.05
C VAL A 23 -3.46 -10.67 -5.65
N VAL A 24 -3.46 -9.34 -5.50
CA VAL A 24 -3.66 -8.69 -4.20
C VAL A 24 -5.00 -9.10 -3.60
N ARG A 25 -6.08 -9.07 -4.40
CA ARG A 25 -7.42 -9.45 -3.96
C ARG A 25 -7.47 -10.90 -3.47
N LEU A 26 -6.86 -11.81 -4.22
CA LEU A 26 -6.84 -13.23 -3.87
C LEU A 26 -6.05 -13.48 -2.57
N GLN A 27 -4.88 -12.87 -2.43
CA GLN A 27 -4.05 -13.03 -1.24
C GLN A 27 -4.74 -12.43 0.00
N CYS A 28 -5.28 -11.22 -0.12
CA CYS A 28 -6.05 -10.61 0.96
C CYS A 28 -7.22 -11.51 1.40
N LYS A 29 -7.99 -12.04 0.44
CA LYS A 29 -9.13 -12.94 0.75
C LYS A 29 -8.68 -14.19 1.52
N LYS A 30 -7.57 -14.82 1.11
CA LYS A 30 -7.01 -16.00 1.79
C LYS A 30 -6.59 -15.73 3.24
N CYS A 31 -6.21 -14.49 3.55
CA CYS A 31 -5.74 -14.07 4.87
C CYS A 31 -6.79 -13.33 5.69
N ASN A 32 -8.08 -13.41 5.33
CA ASN A 32 -9.16 -12.68 5.99
C ASN A 32 -8.94 -11.16 6.04
N VAL A 33 -8.43 -10.60 4.94
CA VAL A 33 -8.24 -9.17 4.73
C VAL A 33 -9.16 -8.69 3.63
N ARG A 34 -9.88 -7.59 3.85
CA ARG A 34 -10.72 -6.96 2.83
C ARG A 34 -9.92 -5.95 2.04
N LEU A 35 -9.89 -6.09 0.71
CA LEU A 35 -9.38 -5.07 -0.19
C LEU A 35 -10.49 -4.07 -0.52
N VAL A 36 -10.28 -2.79 -0.24
CA VAL A 36 -11.26 -1.73 -0.44
C VAL A 36 -10.65 -0.58 -1.23
N PHE A 37 -11.26 -0.27 -2.37
CA PHE A 37 -10.99 0.96 -3.13
C PHE A 37 -12.04 2.00 -2.72
N ALA A 38 -11.61 3.01 -1.97
CA ALA A 38 -12.50 4.03 -1.43
C ALA A 38 -12.66 5.18 -2.42
N ASN A 39 -13.91 5.49 -2.80
CA ASN A 39 -14.20 6.68 -3.59
C ASN A 39 -14.18 7.94 -2.71
N SER A 40 -13.00 8.23 -2.17
CA SER A 40 -12.70 9.36 -1.30
C SER A 40 -11.31 9.91 -1.62
N HIS A 41 -11.04 11.18 -1.28
CA HIS A 41 -9.72 11.82 -1.50
C HIS A 41 -8.65 11.34 -0.51
N GLY A 42 -9.05 10.68 0.56
CA GLY A 42 -8.19 10.08 1.55
C GLY A 42 -8.92 9.00 2.33
N VAL A 43 -8.19 8.21 3.08
CA VAL A 43 -8.72 7.17 3.96
C VAL A 43 -8.19 7.41 5.37
N GLY A 44 -9.10 7.78 6.28
CA GLY A 44 -8.75 7.96 7.69
C GLY A 44 -8.45 6.62 8.36
N ARG A 45 -7.37 6.54 9.13
CA ARG A 45 -7.16 5.52 10.15
C ARG A 45 -7.54 6.13 11.49
N GLN A 46 -8.24 5.39 12.35
CA GLN A 46 -8.67 5.90 13.66
C GLN A 46 -7.51 6.61 14.39
N GLY A 47 -7.68 7.91 14.69
CA GLY A 47 -6.72 8.72 15.43
C GLY A 47 -5.51 9.24 14.65
N LYS A 48 -5.40 8.97 13.35
CA LYS A 48 -4.35 9.52 12.48
C LYS A 48 -5.01 10.24 11.31
N GLY A 49 -4.41 11.36 10.88
CA GLY A 49 -4.93 12.19 9.79
C GLY A 49 -5.10 11.42 8.47
N ASP A 50 -5.73 12.06 7.48
CA ASP A 50 -5.97 11.46 6.18
C ASP A 50 -4.68 10.97 5.53
N CYS A 51 -4.70 9.72 5.07
CA CYS A 51 -3.65 9.09 4.27
C CYS A 51 -4.25 8.56 2.96
N TRP A 52 -3.38 8.24 2.01
CA TRP A 52 -3.80 7.71 0.71
C TRP A 52 -4.21 6.25 0.76
N GLY A 53 -3.67 5.52 1.72
CA GLY A 53 -3.96 4.12 1.96
C GLY A 53 -3.53 3.68 3.35
N TYR A 54 -3.98 2.51 3.77
CA TYR A 54 -3.45 1.82 4.94
C TYR A 54 -3.74 0.32 4.88
N PHE A 55 -2.89 -0.43 5.55
CA PHE A 55 -3.09 -1.83 5.88
C PHE A 55 -3.29 -1.98 7.38
N GLN A 56 -4.29 -2.76 7.75
CA GLN A 56 -4.54 -3.21 9.12
C GLN A 56 -4.72 -4.72 9.12
N GLU A 57 -3.92 -5.40 9.92
CA GLU A 57 -3.98 -6.85 10.07
C GLU A 57 -5.32 -7.32 10.68
N PRO A 58 -5.73 -8.57 10.41
CA PRO A 58 -6.82 -9.20 11.15
C PRO A 58 -6.48 -9.26 12.63
N SER A 59 -7.47 -9.05 13.49
CA SER A 59 -7.30 -9.17 14.94
C SER A 59 -8.26 -10.18 15.52
N THR A 60 -7.78 -10.91 16.54
CA THR A 60 -8.62 -11.73 17.40
C THR A 60 -8.94 -10.92 18.65
N ASN A 61 -10.20 -10.51 18.84
CA ASN A 61 -10.59 -9.82 20.05
C ASN A 61 -10.86 -10.85 21.15
N THR A 62 -9.86 -11.10 22.01
CA THR A 62 -9.93 -12.05 23.12
C THR A 62 -10.53 -11.45 24.39
N SER A 63 -10.83 -10.15 24.40
CA SER A 63 -11.25 -9.41 25.60
C SER A 63 -12.75 -9.46 25.90
N THR A 64 -13.56 -10.07 25.04
CA THR A 64 -14.99 -10.27 25.26
C THR A 64 -15.36 -11.72 25.01
N LEU A 65 -16.37 -12.23 25.71
CA LEU A 65 -16.95 -13.58 25.60
C LEU A 65 -17.39 -14.01 24.18
N SER A 66 -17.23 -13.15 23.17
CA SER A 66 -17.39 -13.47 21.76
C SER A 66 -16.04 -13.42 21.07
N THR A 67 -15.52 -14.56 20.68
CA THR A 67 -14.39 -14.76 19.78
C THR A 67 -14.73 -14.26 18.36
N ARG A 68 -15.02 -12.99 18.20
CA ARG A 68 -15.20 -12.41 16.87
C ARG A 68 -13.85 -12.10 16.27
N HIS A 69 -13.43 -12.92 15.31
CA HIS A 69 -12.33 -12.57 14.42
C HIS A 69 -12.71 -11.31 13.64
N LYS A 70 -12.01 -10.22 13.90
CA LYS A 70 -12.17 -9.01 13.12
C LYS A 70 -11.31 -9.12 11.86
N SER A 71 -11.95 -9.02 10.68
CA SER A 71 -11.23 -8.98 9.40
C SER A 71 -10.22 -7.84 9.38
N GLY A 72 -9.05 -8.09 8.77
CA GLY A 72 -8.13 -7.04 8.38
C GLY A 72 -8.67 -6.22 7.21
N ILE A 73 -8.00 -5.14 6.90
CA ILE A 73 -8.37 -4.26 5.79
C ILE A 73 -7.13 -3.71 5.10
N LEU A 74 -7.14 -3.74 3.77
CA LEU A 74 -6.23 -2.98 2.92
C LEU A 74 -7.09 -1.99 2.13
N LYS A 75 -6.92 -0.70 2.40
CA LYS A 75 -7.80 0.35 1.88
C LYS A 75 -7.01 1.42 1.15
N ILE A 76 -7.47 1.77 -0.04
CA ILE A 76 -6.82 2.72 -0.94
C ILE A 76 -7.83 3.80 -1.34
N ALA A 77 -7.44 5.07 -1.24
CA ALA A 77 -8.19 6.19 -1.79
C ALA A 77 -7.96 6.29 -3.29
N ILE A 78 -9.03 6.40 -4.07
CA ILE A 78 -8.94 6.45 -5.54
C ILE A 78 -9.63 7.66 -6.17
N LYS A 79 -10.39 8.45 -5.39
CA LYS A 79 -11.16 9.56 -5.94
C LYS A 79 -10.26 10.64 -6.53
N ASP A 80 -10.53 11.00 -7.78
CA ASP A 80 -9.80 12.02 -8.55
C ASP A 80 -8.29 11.77 -8.68
N LEU A 81 -7.86 10.50 -8.48
CA LEU A 81 -6.48 10.08 -8.63
C LEU A 81 -6.30 9.26 -9.91
N PRO A 82 -5.26 9.55 -10.70
CA PRO A 82 -4.90 8.70 -11.82
C PRO A 82 -4.46 7.32 -11.33
N VAL A 83 -4.68 6.29 -12.16
CA VAL A 83 -4.28 4.90 -11.84
C VAL A 83 -2.80 4.80 -11.49
N THR A 84 -1.95 5.57 -12.18
CA THR A 84 -0.49 5.62 -11.91
C THR A 84 -0.15 6.02 -10.47
N GLU A 85 -1.01 6.77 -9.79
CA GLU A 85 -0.79 7.19 -8.41
C GLU A 85 -1.34 6.18 -7.42
N TRP A 86 -2.61 5.81 -7.51
CA TRP A 86 -3.18 4.88 -6.54
C TRP A 86 -2.65 3.45 -6.68
N ILE A 87 -2.15 3.04 -7.86
CA ILE A 87 -1.49 1.73 -8.02
C ILE A 87 -0.17 1.65 -7.23
N CYS A 88 0.56 2.78 -7.14
CA CYS A 88 1.75 2.87 -6.28
C CYS A 88 1.38 2.76 -4.80
N THR A 89 0.30 3.42 -4.38
CA THR A 89 -0.23 3.29 -3.02
C THR A 89 -0.67 1.85 -2.73
N LEU A 90 -1.36 1.20 -3.68
CA LEU A 90 -1.72 -0.21 -3.54
C LEU A 90 -0.50 -1.11 -3.35
N ALA A 91 0.56 -0.90 -4.11
CA ALA A 91 1.80 -1.66 -3.98
C ALA A 91 2.48 -1.43 -2.62
N HIS A 92 2.45 -0.20 -2.10
CA HIS A 92 2.97 0.16 -0.78
C HIS A 92 2.20 -0.55 0.34
N GLU A 93 0.89 -0.46 0.35
CA GLU A 93 0.06 -1.11 1.38
C GLU A 93 0.10 -2.65 1.26
N TYR A 94 0.22 -3.15 0.04
CA TYR A 94 0.41 -4.59 -0.18
C TYR A 94 1.79 -5.06 0.28
N ALA A 95 2.82 -4.22 0.23
CA ALA A 95 4.12 -4.53 0.83
C ALA A 95 4.02 -4.68 2.35
N HIS A 96 3.28 -3.80 3.05
CA HIS A 96 2.99 -3.98 4.48
C HIS A 96 2.25 -5.29 4.77
N PHE A 97 1.24 -5.63 3.94
CA PHE A 97 0.54 -6.92 4.04
C PHE A 97 1.52 -8.10 3.90
N LEU A 98 2.42 -8.07 2.92
CA LEU A 98 3.38 -9.15 2.71
C LEU A 98 4.39 -9.26 3.86
N GLN A 99 4.84 -8.15 4.42
CA GLN A 99 5.72 -8.12 5.58
C GLN A 99 5.02 -8.76 6.78
N TRP A 100 3.79 -8.39 7.05
CA TRP A 100 2.97 -9.03 8.09
C TRP A 100 2.79 -10.52 7.81
N PHE A 101 2.41 -10.89 6.59
CA PHE A 101 2.15 -12.28 6.21
C PHE A 101 3.36 -13.22 6.37
N ARG A 102 4.58 -12.68 6.19
CA ARG A 102 5.84 -13.42 6.33
C ARG A 102 6.42 -13.38 7.74
N ASP A 103 5.74 -12.76 8.69
CA ASP A 103 6.31 -12.44 10.02
C ASP A 103 7.65 -11.70 9.92
N ASP A 104 7.76 -10.77 8.96
CA ASP A 104 8.97 -9.99 8.75
C ASP A 104 9.21 -9.07 9.96
N PRO A 105 10.38 -9.12 10.61
CA PRO A 105 10.68 -8.26 11.75
C PRO A 105 10.50 -6.77 11.47
N VAL A 106 10.64 -6.35 10.22
CA VAL A 106 10.47 -4.96 9.80
C VAL A 106 9.04 -4.45 10.05
N TYR A 107 8.04 -5.33 9.97
CA TYR A 107 6.65 -4.96 10.21
C TYR A 107 6.36 -4.59 11.67
N SER A 108 7.10 -5.18 12.60
CA SER A 108 6.93 -5.00 14.05
C SER A 108 7.87 -3.95 14.64
N LEU A 109 8.57 -3.16 13.82
CA LEU A 109 9.45 -2.11 14.31
C LEU A 109 8.68 -1.07 15.13
N ALA A 110 9.24 -0.72 16.28
CA ALA A 110 8.70 0.33 17.15
C ALA A 110 8.67 1.68 16.43
N ASP A 111 7.89 2.62 16.96
CA ASP A 111 7.69 3.96 16.37
C ASP A 111 9.03 4.69 16.07
N GLU A 112 10.07 4.46 16.88
CA GLU A 112 11.40 5.01 16.67
C GLU A 112 12.10 4.49 15.41
N GLU A 113 11.74 3.30 14.94
CA GLU A 113 12.24 2.68 13.71
C GLU A 113 11.25 2.74 12.55
N TYR A 114 10.16 3.49 12.71
CA TYR A 114 9.11 3.66 11.70
C TYR A 114 9.67 4.05 10.33
N VAL A 115 10.62 4.99 10.31
CA VAL A 115 11.28 5.42 9.06
C VAL A 115 12.00 4.26 8.38
N ARG A 116 12.63 3.36 9.14
CA ARG A 116 13.30 2.19 8.61
C ARG A 116 12.31 1.21 7.98
N MET A 117 11.18 0.99 8.64
CA MET A 117 10.08 0.19 8.11
C MET A 117 9.59 0.77 6.78
N GLU A 118 9.30 2.07 6.73
CA GLU A 118 8.80 2.73 5.53
C GLU A 118 9.80 2.68 4.36
N ILE A 119 11.09 2.82 4.63
CA ILE A 119 12.13 2.66 3.59
C ILE A 119 12.12 1.24 3.00
N ALA A 120 12.01 0.22 3.85
CA ALA A 120 11.93 -1.17 3.40
C ALA A 120 10.65 -1.42 2.59
N THR A 121 9.52 -0.87 3.04
CA THR A 121 8.22 -0.97 2.38
C THR A 121 8.23 -0.32 0.99
N GLU A 122 8.80 0.88 0.85
CA GLU A 122 8.93 1.56 -0.43
C GLU A 122 9.79 0.76 -1.43
N LYS A 123 10.90 0.18 -0.98
CA LYS A 123 11.74 -0.68 -1.82
C LYS A 123 10.98 -1.92 -2.28
N GLU A 124 10.24 -2.55 -1.41
CA GLU A 124 9.42 -3.72 -1.73
C GLU A 124 8.29 -3.36 -2.69
N ALA A 125 7.61 -2.24 -2.49
CA ALA A 125 6.57 -1.75 -3.39
C ALA A 125 7.08 -1.56 -4.81
N ILE A 126 8.24 -0.94 -5.00
CA ILE A 126 8.87 -0.78 -6.32
C ILE A 126 9.21 -2.15 -6.93
N THR A 127 9.69 -3.09 -6.12
CA THR A 127 10.00 -4.45 -6.58
C THR A 127 8.74 -5.19 -7.05
N ILE A 128 7.63 -5.04 -6.33
CA ILE A 128 6.32 -5.59 -6.71
C ILE A 128 5.87 -5.03 -8.06
N LEU A 129 5.87 -3.70 -8.20
CA LEU A 129 5.46 -3.04 -9.44
C LEU A 129 6.29 -3.49 -10.65
N LYS A 130 7.60 -3.67 -10.48
CA LYS A 130 8.49 -4.21 -11.52
C LYS A 130 8.19 -5.66 -11.85
N ARG A 131 7.92 -6.50 -10.85
CA ARG A 131 7.60 -7.92 -11.05
C ARG A 131 6.35 -8.08 -11.91
N PHE A 132 5.34 -7.26 -11.68
CA PHE A 132 4.12 -7.24 -12.47
C PHE A 132 4.26 -6.45 -13.78
N ARG A 133 5.42 -5.85 -14.05
CA ARG A 133 5.69 -5.02 -15.22
C ARG A 133 4.67 -3.90 -15.40
N ILE A 134 4.24 -3.31 -14.28
CA ILE A 134 3.28 -2.21 -14.30
C ILE A 134 3.83 -1.07 -15.16
N PRO A 135 3.08 -0.57 -16.15
CA PRO A 135 3.58 0.40 -17.14
C PRO A 135 3.56 1.83 -16.59
N ILE A 136 4.39 2.09 -15.57
CA ILE A 136 4.60 3.40 -14.96
C ILE A 136 6.04 3.86 -15.18
N ASP A 137 6.27 5.16 -15.02
CA ASP A 137 7.62 5.72 -14.98
C ASP A 137 8.24 5.46 -13.59
N PHE A 138 9.15 4.50 -13.51
CA PHE A 138 9.82 4.13 -12.25
C PHE A 138 10.75 5.21 -11.71
N ASP A 139 11.25 6.11 -12.53
CA ASP A 139 12.06 7.24 -12.05
C ASP A 139 11.19 8.28 -11.35
N VAL A 140 9.99 8.51 -11.87
CA VAL A 140 8.98 9.32 -11.18
C VAL A 140 8.56 8.67 -9.86
N ALA A 141 8.27 7.37 -9.87
CA ALA A 141 7.91 6.63 -8.66
C ALA A 141 9.00 6.72 -7.59
N ARG A 142 10.27 6.52 -7.95
CA ARG A 142 11.41 6.64 -7.02
C ARG A 142 11.57 8.05 -6.47
N ARG A 143 11.38 9.10 -7.29
CA ARG A 143 11.43 10.49 -6.80
C ARG A 143 10.34 10.76 -5.77
N LYS A 144 9.10 10.33 -6.04
CA LYS A 144 7.99 10.45 -5.08
C LYS A 144 8.27 9.71 -3.77
N SER A 145 8.81 8.49 -3.84
CA SER A 145 9.24 7.72 -2.68
C SER A 145 10.29 8.46 -1.85
N LYS A 146 11.31 9.05 -2.48
CA LYS A 146 12.34 9.85 -1.78
C LYS A 146 11.74 11.07 -1.07
N VAL A 147 10.80 11.76 -1.70
CA VAL A 147 10.09 12.91 -1.10
C VAL A 147 9.28 12.46 0.11
N TYR A 148 8.56 11.35 -0.01
CA TYR A 148 7.80 10.76 1.10
C TYR A 148 8.70 10.40 2.29
N ILE A 149 9.79 9.67 2.06
CA ILE A 149 10.76 9.29 3.09
C ILE A 149 11.39 10.54 3.76
N ALA A 150 11.72 11.57 2.99
CA ALA A 150 12.23 12.82 3.55
C ALA A 150 11.22 13.47 4.49
N LYS A 151 9.93 13.48 4.12
CA LYS A 151 8.84 14.01 4.94
C LYS A 151 8.70 13.26 6.28
N ILE A 152 8.67 11.93 6.24
CA ILE A 152 8.54 11.14 7.49
C ILE A 152 9.77 11.27 8.38
N ARG A 153 10.98 11.40 7.82
CA ARG A 153 12.19 11.68 8.59
C ARG A 153 12.12 13.04 9.33
N GLN A 154 11.54 14.06 8.69
CA GLN A 154 11.33 15.35 9.34
C GLN A 154 10.32 15.27 10.49
N GLN A 155 9.26 14.49 10.31
CA GLN A 155 8.22 14.29 11.34
C GLN A 155 8.73 13.47 12.53
N ALA A 156 9.69 12.57 12.32
CA ALA A 156 10.28 11.72 13.35
C ALA A 156 11.37 12.44 14.18
N LYS A 157 11.81 13.65 13.80
CA LYS A 157 12.75 14.42 14.63
C LYS A 157 12.06 14.90 15.90
N PRO A 158 12.73 14.80 17.09
CA PRO A 158 12.20 15.40 18.31
C PRO A 158 11.93 16.89 18.06
N LYS A 159 10.80 17.40 18.52
CA LYS A 159 10.58 18.84 18.59
C LYS A 159 11.46 19.36 19.72
N GLU A 160 12.48 20.15 19.38
CA GLU A 160 13.27 20.91 20.33
C GLU A 160 12.41 21.89 21.13
#